data_3aaecc300c800cd9b9e0e090a61e2d51
#
_entry.id   3aaecc300c800cd9b9e0e090a61e2d51
#
_cell.length_a   1.000
_cell.length_b   1.000
_cell.length_c   1.000
_cell.angle_alpha   90.00
_cell.angle_beta   90.00
_cell.angle_gamma   90.00
#
_symmetry.space_group_name_H-M   'P 1'
#
loop_
_entity.id
_entity.type
_entity.pdbx_description
1 polymer ?
#
loop_
_entity_poly.entity_id
_entity_poly.type
_entity_poly.pdbx_seq_one_letter_code
_entity_poly.pdbx_strand_id
1 'polypeptide(L)'
;MEQKIKKLTSILFLLLCVPLSAENKKADLIESEAHAILIPGSGTYSKKISTQNKEAQQFFDQGLRLAWGFYFPESIASYLEAARHDPDHPMPYWGMAHAMGPNPNSRYSGMPDDPKGEGFKAIKKAMDRIENASDMEAKLIQALHILYDKDTYPDAKQRDQAYLAAMRK
;
A
#
# COMPACT_ATOMS: atom_id res chain seq x y z
N MET A 1 -37.86 -24.31 -62.18
CA MET A 1 -36.74 -23.78 -62.91
C MET A 1 -36.18 -22.59 -62.12
N GLU A 2 -34.90 -22.55 -61.95
CA GLU A 2 -34.10 -21.64 -61.14
C GLU A 2 -34.15 -21.78 -59.62
N GLN A 3 -33.22 -22.62 -59.13
CA GLN A 3 -32.81 -22.66 -57.73
C GLN A 3 -31.93 -21.44 -57.45
N LYS A 4 -32.39 -20.53 -56.59
CA LYS A 4 -31.57 -19.47 -56.05
C LYS A 4 -30.77 -19.99 -54.85
N ILE A 5 -29.48 -20.12 -55.06
CA ILE A 5 -28.49 -20.46 -54.05
C ILE A 5 -28.38 -19.26 -53.08
N LYS A 6 -28.83 -19.44 -51.84
CA LYS A 6 -28.59 -18.49 -50.76
C LYS A 6 -27.16 -18.68 -50.27
N LYS A 7 -26.26 -17.73 -50.57
CA LYS A 7 -24.95 -17.66 -49.97
C LYS A 7 -25.12 -17.23 -48.52
N LEU A 8 -24.85 -18.15 -47.61
CA LEU A 8 -24.75 -17.89 -46.18
C LEU A 8 -23.38 -17.30 -45.93
N THR A 9 -23.31 -16.00 -45.75
CA THR A 9 -22.10 -15.29 -45.29
C THR A 9 -21.92 -15.56 -43.82
N SER A 10 -21.04 -16.50 -43.52
CA SER A 10 -20.59 -16.78 -42.14
C SER A 10 -19.65 -15.65 -41.73
N ILE A 11 -20.16 -14.70 -40.94
CA ILE A 11 -19.33 -13.69 -40.29
C ILE A 11 -18.64 -14.40 -39.12
N LEU A 12 -17.38 -14.75 -39.34
CA LEU A 12 -16.47 -15.25 -38.32
C LEU A 12 -16.12 -14.08 -37.39
N PHE A 13 -16.81 -13.98 -36.25
CA PHE A 13 -16.45 -13.09 -35.18
C PHE A 13 -15.16 -13.66 -34.53
N LEU A 14 -14.01 -13.18 -35.01
CA LEU A 14 -12.74 -13.42 -34.31
C LEU A 14 -12.80 -12.60 -33.02
N LEU A 15 -13.22 -13.22 -31.91
CA LEU A 15 -12.97 -12.71 -30.58
C LEU A 15 -11.44 -12.67 -30.41
N LEU A 16 -10.87 -11.48 -30.50
CA LEU A 16 -9.54 -11.20 -29.99
C LEU A 16 -9.59 -11.39 -28.47
N CYS A 17 -9.36 -12.62 -28.02
CA CYS A 17 -8.93 -12.87 -26.66
C CYS A 17 -7.56 -12.23 -26.48
N VAL A 18 -7.54 -10.96 -26.10
CA VAL A 18 -6.34 -10.34 -25.55
C VAL A 18 -6.03 -11.11 -24.27
N PRO A 19 -4.84 -11.71 -24.14
CA PRO A 19 -4.52 -12.44 -22.93
C PRO A 19 -4.37 -11.45 -21.76
N LEU A 20 -5.42 -11.35 -20.95
CA LEU A 20 -5.43 -10.68 -19.66
C LEU A 20 -4.42 -11.31 -18.66
N SER A 21 -3.75 -12.40 -19.11
CA SER A 21 -2.88 -13.20 -18.26
C SER A 21 -1.46 -12.65 -18.10
N ALA A 22 -0.99 -11.75 -18.97
CA ALA A 22 0.39 -11.28 -18.93
C ALA A 22 0.61 -10.16 -17.89
N GLU A 23 -0.36 -9.25 -17.76
CA GLU A 23 -0.31 -8.20 -16.73
C GLU A 23 -0.56 -8.76 -15.34
N ASN A 24 -1.53 -9.66 -15.18
CA ASN A 24 -1.71 -10.35 -13.89
C ASN A 24 -0.49 -11.18 -13.51
N LYS A 25 0.13 -11.89 -14.47
CA LYS A 25 1.31 -12.70 -14.19
C LYS A 25 2.54 -11.86 -13.81
N LYS A 26 2.66 -10.63 -14.34
CA LYS A 26 3.71 -9.68 -13.96
C LYS A 26 3.43 -9.05 -12.59
N ALA A 27 2.17 -8.77 -12.26
CA ALA A 27 1.76 -8.32 -10.93
C ALA A 27 2.00 -9.42 -9.89
N ASP A 28 1.62 -10.67 -10.18
CA ASP A 28 1.85 -11.82 -9.30
C ASP A 28 3.34 -12.12 -9.07
N LEU A 29 4.19 -11.92 -10.10
CA LEU A 29 5.65 -12.08 -9.97
C LEU A 29 6.27 -10.97 -9.12
N ILE A 30 5.79 -9.73 -9.22
CA ILE A 30 6.25 -8.61 -8.39
C ILE A 30 5.82 -8.83 -6.93
N GLU A 31 4.63 -9.39 -6.69
CA GLU A 31 4.16 -9.74 -5.34
C GLU A 31 4.87 -10.96 -4.75
N SER A 32 5.48 -11.82 -5.57
CA SER A 32 6.17 -13.04 -5.11
C SER A 32 7.64 -12.83 -4.74
N GLU A 33 8.28 -11.77 -5.21
CA GLU A 33 9.68 -11.47 -4.88
C GLU A 33 9.81 -10.78 -3.54
N ALA A 34 10.85 -11.14 -2.77
CA ALA A 34 11.14 -10.50 -1.50
C ALA A 34 11.56 -9.03 -1.72
N HIS A 35 10.91 -8.11 -1.01
CA HIS A 35 11.19 -6.68 -1.09
C HIS A 35 12.31 -6.25 -0.13
N ALA A 36 12.52 -6.99 0.94
CA ALA A 36 13.52 -6.70 1.97
C ALA A 36 14.04 -7.97 2.63
N ILE A 37 15.19 -7.84 3.29
CA ILE A 37 15.72 -8.83 4.23
C ILE A 37 15.75 -8.23 5.63
N LEU A 38 15.73 -9.05 6.66
CA LEU A 38 15.96 -8.59 8.02
C LEU A 38 17.41 -8.17 8.21
N ILE A 39 17.61 -6.93 8.67
CA ILE A 39 18.92 -6.29 8.86
C ILE A 39 19.35 -6.49 10.32
N PRO A 40 20.37 -7.32 10.59
CA PRO A 40 20.89 -7.48 11.95
C PRO A 40 21.40 -6.14 12.50
N GLY A 41 21.15 -5.86 13.77
CA GLY A 41 21.62 -4.64 14.41
C GLY A 41 20.79 -3.39 14.12
N SER A 42 19.68 -3.49 13.40
CA SER A 42 18.76 -2.36 13.13
C SER A 42 18.01 -1.84 14.37
N GLY A 43 18.33 -2.36 15.56
CA GLY A 43 17.71 -1.99 16.84
C GLY A 43 16.69 -3.00 17.33
N THR A 44 16.14 -2.75 18.52
CA THR A 44 15.23 -3.66 19.22
C THR A 44 13.82 -3.10 19.41
N TYR A 45 13.57 -1.86 18.96
CA TYR A 45 12.25 -1.29 19.09
C TYR A 45 11.22 -2.12 18.31
N SER A 46 10.12 -2.43 18.97
CA SER A 46 8.99 -3.17 18.42
C SER A 46 7.69 -2.49 18.81
N LYS A 47 6.77 -2.41 17.84
CA LYS A 47 5.38 -2.04 18.07
C LYS A 47 4.51 -3.20 17.65
N LYS A 48 3.96 -3.91 18.62
CA LYS A 48 3.05 -5.02 18.33
C LYS A 48 1.85 -4.52 17.51
N ILE A 49 1.60 -5.21 16.40
CA ILE A 49 0.39 -5.09 15.59
C ILE A 49 -0.46 -6.36 15.71
N SER A 50 -1.72 -6.31 15.30
CA SER A 50 -2.69 -7.40 15.51
C SER A 50 -2.50 -8.60 14.58
N THR A 51 -1.44 -8.60 13.74
CA THR A 51 -1.10 -9.74 12.88
C THR A 51 -0.77 -11.01 13.69
N GLN A 52 -1.14 -12.17 13.13
CA GLN A 52 -0.72 -13.48 13.64
C GLN A 52 0.55 -13.98 12.93
N ASN A 53 1.00 -13.30 11.89
CA ASN A 53 2.19 -13.67 11.12
C ASN A 53 3.44 -13.05 11.74
N LYS A 54 4.39 -13.88 12.15
CA LYS A 54 5.62 -13.43 12.82
C LYS A 54 6.55 -12.67 11.90
N GLU A 55 6.65 -13.09 10.67
CA GLU A 55 7.47 -12.46 9.65
C GLU A 55 6.90 -11.06 9.32
N ALA A 56 5.59 -10.93 9.15
CA ALA A 56 4.93 -9.64 8.97
C ALA A 56 5.23 -8.68 10.13
N GLN A 57 5.16 -9.17 11.39
CA GLN A 57 5.51 -8.38 12.56
C GLN A 57 6.99 -7.94 12.55
N GLN A 58 7.91 -8.84 12.20
CA GLN A 58 9.35 -8.53 12.19
C GLN A 58 9.70 -7.47 11.14
N PHE A 59 9.15 -7.60 9.93
CA PHE A 59 9.36 -6.62 8.87
C PHE A 59 8.65 -5.29 9.16
N PHE A 60 7.48 -5.31 9.78
CA PHE A 60 6.81 -4.09 10.25
C PHE A 60 7.67 -3.34 11.28
N ASP A 61 8.22 -4.04 12.28
CA ASP A 61 9.11 -3.46 13.27
C ASP A 61 10.39 -2.88 12.66
N GLN A 62 10.97 -3.59 11.67
CA GLN A 62 12.12 -3.09 10.92
C GLN A 62 11.75 -1.82 10.16
N GLY A 63 10.61 -1.81 9.49
CA GLY A 63 10.10 -0.63 8.78
C GLY A 63 10.00 0.59 9.70
N LEU A 64 9.46 0.42 10.93
CA LEU A 64 9.40 1.49 11.91
C LEU A 64 10.77 2.00 12.33
N ARG A 65 11.70 1.10 12.65
CA ARG A 65 13.07 1.49 13.06
C ARG A 65 13.77 2.30 11.98
N LEU A 66 13.65 1.84 10.73
CA LEU A 66 14.24 2.51 9.56
C LEU A 66 13.58 3.86 9.28
N ALA A 67 12.24 3.97 9.42
CA ALA A 67 11.54 5.26 9.30
C ALA A 67 12.05 6.28 10.33
N TRP A 68 12.21 5.87 11.58
CA TRP A 68 12.77 6.73 12.64
C TRP A 68 14.24 7.07 12.41
N GLY A 69 14.98 6.21 11.71
CA GLY A 69 16.35 6.46 11.26
C GLY A 69 16.46 7.27 9.98
N PHE A 70 15.34 7.70 9.39
CA PHE A 70 15.26 8.41 8.10
C PHE A 70 15.71 7.58 6.88
N TYR A 71 15.77 6.25 7.00
CA TYR A 71 16.01 5.32 5.90
C TYR A 71 14.67 4.95 5.22
N PHE A 72 14.01 5.95 4.60
CA PHE A 72 12.64 5.80 4.09
C PHE A 72 12.51 4.76 2.97
N PRO A 73 13.41 4.67 1.97
CA PRO A 73 13.30 3.64 0.94
C PRO A 73 13.33 2.22 1.53
N GLU A 74 14.26 1.95 2.44
CA GLU A 74 14.40 0.65 3.11
C GLU A 74 13.24 0.37 4.09
N SER A 75 12.70 1.42 4.69
CA SER A 75 11.49 1.35 5.51
C SER A 75 10.29 0.92 4.67
N ILE A 76 10.09 1.55 3.50
CA ILE A 76 9.02 1.21 2.56
C ILE A 76 9.18 -0.23 2.08
N ALA A 77 10.39 -0.65 1.70
CA ALA A 77 10.67 -2.02 1.30
C ALA A 77 10.35 -3.02 2.42
N SER A 78 10.66 -2.69 3.68
CA SER A 78 10.32 -3.53 4.84
C SER A 78 8.81 -3.63 5.06
N TYR A 79 8.06 -2.55 4.88
CA TYR A 79 6.59 -2.61 4.97
C TYR A 79 5.96 -3.36 3.80
N LEU A 80 6.52 -3.26 2.59
CA LEU A 80 6.10 -4.08 1.45
C LEU A 80 6.29 -5.57 1.75
N GLU A 81 7.43 -5.93 2.33
CA GLU A 81 7.69 -7.30 2.74
C GLU A 81 6.74 -7.76 3.86
N ALA A 82 6.43 -6.90 4.82
CA ALA A 82 5.41 -7.19 5.84
C ALA A 82 4.04 -7.44 5.19
N ALA A 83 3.65 -6.63 4.21
CA ALA A 83 2.40 -6.81 3.46
C ALA A 83 2.41 -8.10 2.61
N ARG A 84 3.56 -8.53 2.08
CA ARG A 84 3.68 -9.81 1.37
C ARG A 84 3.42 -10.99 2.28
N HIS A 85 3.85 -10.91 3.55
CA HIS A 85 3.62 -11.96 4.55
C HIS A 85 2.21 -11.96 5.13
N ASP A 86 1.54 -10.80 5.16
CA ASP A 86 0.16 -10.65 5.66
C ASP A 86 -0.56 -9.55 4.83
N PRO A 87 -1.03 -9.87 3.61
CA PRO A 87 -1.57 -8.89 2.67
C PRO A 87 -2.90 -8.29 3.11
N ASP A 88 -3.63 -8.95 3.98
CA ASP A 88 -4.92 -8.47 4.48
C ASP A 88 -4.78 -7.60 5.73
N HIS A 89 -3.60 -7.56 6.36
CA HIS A 89 -3.37 -6.72 7.52
C HIS A 89 -3.11 -5.26 7.13
N PRO A 90 -3.84 -4.28 7.69
CA PRO A 90 -3.78 -2.87 7.24
C PRO A 90 -2.50 -2.14 7.65
N MET A 91 -1.84 -2.54 8.74
CA MET A 91 -0.73 -1.77 9.31
C MET A 91 0.52 -1.67 8.44
N PRO A 92 0.92 -2.67 7.62
CA PRO A 92 1.99 -2.49 6.66
C PRO A 92 1.73 -1.36 5.67
N TYR A 93 0.50 -1.23 5.17
CA TYR A 93 0.09 -0.16 4.27
C TYR A 93 0.05 1.21 4.97
N TRP A 94 -0.38 1.26 6.23
CA TRP A 94 -0.24 2.45 7.07
C TRP A 94 1.22 2.86 7.21
N GLY A 95 2.12 1.91 7.45
CA GLY A 95 3.56 2.16 7.57
C GLY A 95 4.16 2.75 6.30
N MET A 96 3.81 2.22 5.12
CA MET A 96 4.21 2.78 3.83
C MET A 96 3.71 4.23 3.67
N ALA A 97 2.43 4.48 3.96
CA ALA A 97 1.87 5.82 3.89
C ALA A 97 2.58 6.79 4.85
N HIS A 98 2.89 6.34 6.07
CA HIS A 98 3.63 7.13 7.05
C HIS A 98 5.04 7.48 6.57
N ALA A 99 5.77 6.53 5.99
CA ALA A 99 7.13 6.74 5.47
C ALA A 99 7.17 7.66 4.23
N MET A 100 6.17 7.55 3.34
CA MET A 100 6.01 8.40 2.15
C MET A 100 5.30 9.72 2.43
N GLY A 101 4.77 9.88 3.61
CA GLY A 101 3.77 10.84 4.02
C GLY A 101 4.10 12.29 3.83
N PRO A 102 3.14 13.16 4.18
CA PRO A 102 3.34 14.59 4.16
C PRO A 102 4.24 15.02 5.34
N ASN A 103 5.52 14.65 5.28
CA ASN A 103 6.52 15.14 6.20
C ASN A 103 7.64 15.85 5.42
N PRO A 104 8.33 16.84 6.02
CA PRO A 104 9.37 17.61 5.34
C PRO A 104 10.61 16.77 4.97
N ASN A 105 10.76 15.61 5.56
CA ASN A 105 11.92 14.74 5.41
C ASN A 105 11.75 13.62 4.37
N SER A 106 10.64 13.57 3.65
CA SER A 106 10.35 12.54 2.64
C SER A 106 11.00 12.77 1.27
N ARG A 107 12.07 13.59 1.19
CA ARG A 107 12.75 13.98 -0.06
C ARG A 107 14.15 13.37 -0.18
N TYR A 108 14.27 12.08 0.08
CA TYR A 108 15.57 11.40 -0.03
C TYR A 108 15.70 10.66 -1.35
N SER A 109 16.96 10.43 -1.76
CA SER A 109 17.28 9.56 -2.88
C SER A 109 16.66 8.17 -2.67
N GLY A 110 16.15 7.58 -3.74
CA GLY A 110 15.50 6.26 -3.68
C GLY A 110 14.00 6.29 -3.30
N MET A 111 13.44 7.48 -3.02
CA MET A 111 11.99 7.61 -2.87
C MET A 111 11.30 7.53 -4.24
N PRO A 112 10.02 7.11 -4.30
CA PRO A 112 9.22 7.21 -5.51
C PRO A 112 9.18 8.63 -6.07
N ASP A 113 8.96 8.79 -7.37
CA ASP A 113 8.85 10.10 -8.03
C ASP A 113 7.72 10.96 -7.46
N ASP A 114 6.60 10.34 -7.08
CA ASP A 114 5.48 10.97 -6.36
C ASP A 114 5.22 10.30 -5.01
N PRO A 115 6.03 10.56 -3.98
CA PRO A 115 5.86 9.90 -2.69
C PRO A 115 4.48 10.18 -2.06
N LYS A 116 3.92 11.37 -2.27
CA LYS A 116 2.61 11.74 -1.71
C LYS A 116 1.47 10.99 -2.39
N GLY A 117 1.51 10.83 -3.71
CA GLY A 117 0.54 10.04 -4.45
C GLY A 117 0.62 8.56 -4.11
N GLU A 118 1.83 8.00 -4.01
CA GLU A 118 2.02 6.62 -3.58
C GLU A 118 1.60 6.40 -2.11
N GLY A 119 1.90 7.35 -1.22
CA GLY A 119 1.44 7.33 0.16
C GLY A 119 -0.09 7.40 0.26
N PHE A 120 -0.75 8.17 -0.60
CA PHE A 120 -2.21 8.20 -0.66
C PHE A 120 -2.79 6.84 -1.10
N LYS A 121 -2.19 6.20 -2.11
CA LYS A 121 -2.58 4.84 -2.52
C LYS A 121 -2.39 3.83 -1.38
N ALA A 122 -1.30 3.95 -0.63
CA ALA A 122 -1.02 3.08 0.50
C ALA A 122 -2.05 3.27 1.63
N ILE A 123 -2.35 4.51 2.03
CA ILE A 123 -3.34 4.74 3.10
C ILE A 123 -4.75 4.30 2.68
N LYS A 124 -5.10 4.41 1.41
CA LYS A 124 -6.36 3.83 0.91
C LYS A 124 -6.38 2.31 1.07
N LYS A 125 -5.29 1.61 0.72
CA LYS A 125 -5.20 0.16 0.94
C LYS A 125 -5.35 -0.22 2.42
N ALA A 126 -4.84 0.61 3.34
CA ALA A 126 -5.05 0.41 4.77
C ALA A 126 -6.51 0.63 5.18
N MET A 127 -7.16 1.68 4.65
CA MET A 127 -8.58 1.94 4.89
C MET A 127 -9.49 0.82 4.35
N ASP A 128 -9.17 0.28 3.17
CA ASP A 128 -9.92 -0.82 2.53
C ASP A 128 -9.84 -2.14 3.33
N ARG A 129 -8.94 -2.23 4.32
CA ARG A 129 -8.70 -3.42 5.19
C ARG A 129 -8.92 -3.12 6.67
N ILE A 130 -9.54 -2.01 6.99
CA ILE A 130 -9.62 -1.49 8.36
C ILE A 130 -10.37 -2.44 9.32
N GLU A 131 -11.24 -3.29 8.79
CA GLU A 131 -11.95 -4.31 9.56
C GLU A 131 -11.01 -5.38 10.15
N ASN A 132 -9.81 -5.55 9.59
CA ASN A 132 -8.79 -6.47 10.09
C ASN A 132 -7.85 -5.81 11.14
N ALA A 133 -8.07 -4.54 11.46
CA ALA A 133 -7.32 -3.79 12.45
C ALA A 133 -7.89 -3.98 13.86
N SER A 134 -7.04 -3.90 14.87
CA SER A 134 -7.51 -3.61 16.22
C SER A 134 -8.05 -2.17 16.33
N ASP A 135 -8.85 -1.87 17.36
CA ASP A 135 -9.41 -0.54 17.58
C ASP A 135 -8.35 0.59 17.59
N MET A 136 -7.19 0.31 18.19
CA MET A 136 -6.09 1.27 18.23
C MET A 136 -5.47 1.48 16.86
N GLU A 137 -5.28 0.42 16.10
CA GLU A 137 -4.72 0.49 14.74
C GLU A 137 -5.68 1.20 13.80
N ALA A 138 -6.98 0.92 13.89
CA ALA A 138 -8.00 1.61 13.12
C ALA A 138 -7.98 3.13 13.36
N LYS A 139 -7.82 3.56 14.61
CA LYS A 139 -7.66 4.98 14.94
C LYS A 139 -6.40 5.60 14.32
N LEU A 140 -5.26 4.89 14.35
CA LEU A 140 -4.02 5.36 13.71
C LEU A 140 -4.17 5.48 12.20
N ILE A 141 -4.83 4.53 11.55
CA ILE A 141 -5.09 4.53 10.11
C ILE A 141 -5.99 5.71 9.74
N GLN A 142 -7.11 5.87 10.44
CA GLN A 142 -8.05 6.98 10.23
C GLN A 142 -7.37 8.34 10.45
N ALA A 143 -6.55 8.47 11.49
CA ALA A 143 -5.82 9.70 11.75
C ALA A 143 -4.86 10.01 10.60
N LEU A 144 -4.04 9.06 10.15
CA LEU A 144 -3.11 9.29 9.05
C LEU A 144 -3.83 9.60 7.74
N HIS A 145 -4.99 8.97 7.49
CA HIS A 145 -5.80 9.24 6.31
C HIS A 145 -6.18 10.72 6.19
N ILE A 146 -6.47 11.40 7.31
CA ILE A 146 -6.81 12.83 7.33
C ILE A 146 -5.73 13.69 6.67
N LEU A 147 -4.44 13.37 6.85
CA LEU A 147 -3.34 14.14 6.25
C LEU A 147 -3.30 14.04 4.72
N TYR A 148 -3.92 13.00 4.16
CA TYR A 148 -4.02 12.77 2.72
C TYR A 148 -5.34 13.25 2.13
N ASP A 149 -6.38 13.47 2.95
CA ASP A 149 -7.74 13.83 2.52
C ASP A 149 -7.83 15.33 2.17
N LYS A 150 -7.47 15.64 0.93
CA LYS A 150 -7.57 17.00 0.39
C LYS A 150 -8.98 17.38 -0.01
N ASP A 151 -9.85 16.40 -0.21
CA ASP A 151 -11.23 16.63 -0.63
C ASP A 151 -12.07 17.17 0.55
N THR A 152 -11.96 16.51 1.70
CA THR A 152 -12.64 16.96 2.93
C THR A 152 -11.93 18.16 3.57
N TYR A 153 -10.60 18.19 3.53
CA TYR A 153 -9.77 19.23 4.15
C TYR A 153 -8.82 19.85 3.10
N PRO A 154 -9.29 20.77 2.24
CA PRO A 154 -8.45 21.36 1.19
C PRO A 154 -7.26 22.15 1.74
N ASP A 155 -7.43 22.82 2.88
CA ASP A 155 -6.37 23.58 3.55
C ASP A 155 -5.46 22.68 4.39
N ALA A 156 -4.14 22.84 4.25
CA ALA A 156 -3.14 22.04 4.95
C ALA A 156 -3.22 22.21 6.47
N LYS A 157 -3.42 23.43 6.95
CA LYS A 157 -3.52 23.73 8.38
C LYS A 157 -4.75 23.07 9.01
N GLN A 158 -5.86 23.02 8.27
CA GLN A 158 -7.06 22.32 8.72
C GLN A 158 -6.81 20.80 8.82
N ARG A 159 -6.09 20.22 7.84
CA ARG A 159 -5.70 18.79 7.91
C ARG A 159 -4.82 18.51 9.12
N ASP A 160 -3.82 19.35 9.38
CA ASP A 160 -2.92 19.20 10.53
C ASP A 160 -3.68 19.27 11.86
N GLN A 161 -4.63 20.20 11.97
CA GLN A 161 -5.48 20.34 13.16
C GLN A 161 -6.40 19.13 13.35
N ALA A 162 -7.02 18.65 12.28
CA ALA A 162 -7.89 17.48 12.31
C ALA A 162 -7.09 16.20 12.66
N TYR A 163 -5.90 16.03 12.07
CA TYR A 163 -4.98 14.95 12.43
C TYR A 163 -4.60 14.99 13.91
N LEU A 164 -4.18 16.15 14.40
CA LEU A 164 -3.83 16.34 15.82
C LEU A 164 -5.01 15.99 16.74
N ALA A 165 -6.22 16.40 16.38
CA ALA A 165 -7.42 16.09 17.14
C ALA A 165 -7.73 14.58 17.14
N ALA A 166 -7.52 13.90 16.00
CA ALA A 166 -7.69 12.46 15.89
C ALA A 166 -6.67 11.68 16.73
N MET A 167 -5.39 12.11 16.72
CA MET A 167 -4.31 11.47 17.49
C MET A 167 -4.42 11.62 19.00
N ARG A 168 -5.32 12.49 19.50
CA ARG A 168 -5.57 12.70 20.94
C ARG A 168 -6.71 11.85 21.50
N LYS A 169 -7.37 11.08 20.66
CA LYS A 169 -8.49 10.17 21.04
C LYS A 169 -8.00 8.77 21.33
#